data_d8a12c4e3ae6cc61f40266c7c2b72b16
#
_entry.id   d8a12c4e3ae6cc61f40266c7c2b72b16
#
_cell.length_a   1.000
_cell.length_b   1.000
_cell.length_c   1.000
_cell.angle_alpha   90.00
_cell.angle_beta   90.00
_cell.angle_gamma   90.00
#
_symmetry.space_group_name_H-M   'P 1'
#
loop_
_entity.id
_entity.type
_entity.pdbx_description
1 polymer ?
#
loop_
_entity_poly.entity_id
_entity_poly.type
_entity_poly.pdbx_seq_one_letter_code
_entity_poly.pdbx_strand_id
1 'polypeptide(L)'
;MKHFKKFIFILSIPLLAFVSAHKFYLSVTQIQYAEKEQSLQIISRIFINDLEEILEERYGINPGLATKNEIENSNDLIEKYLSYHFKLRINGENKPFTYIGREYEADVVKCYMEVKNIDMRTVKSIEVESTILFDAFEEQRNIVHFKINNKRKSFILVKENDKGLLNF
;
A
#
# COMPACT_ATOMS: atom_id res chain seq x y z
N MET A 1 36.13 -35.39 26.95
CA MET A 1 35.30 -34.19 27.21
C MET A 1 35.61 -33.00 26.28
N LYS A 2 36.86 -32.73 25.88
CA LYS A 2 37.20 -31.60 24.98
C LYS A 2 36.60 -31.72 23.57
N HIS A 3 36.47 -32.94 23.03
CA HIS A 3 35.90 -33.16 21.67
C HIS A 3 34.37 -33.09 21.65
N PHE A 4 33.69 -33.40 22.74
CA PHE A 4 32.23 -33.31 22.86
C PHE A 4 31.73 -31.84 22.82
N LYS A 5 32.47 -30.93 23.47
CA LYS A 5 32.15 -29.49 23.43
C LYS A 5 32.31 -28.88 22.03
N LYS A 6 33.33 -29.35 21.25
CA LYS A 6 33.52 -28.91 19.85
C LYS A 6 32.43 -29.43 18.94
N PHE A 7 31.93 -30.63 19.17
CA PHE A 7 30.86 -31.23 18.37
C PHE A 7 29.52 -30.53 18.59
N ILE A 8 29.22 -30.11 19.84
CA ILE A 8 28.00 -29.31 20.14
C ILE A 8 28.07 -27.96 19.47
N PHE A 9 29.22 -27.31 19.38
CA PHE A 9 29.37 -26.02 18.72
C PHE A 9 29.17 -26.09 17.20
N ILE A 10 29.64 -27.16 16.57
CA ILE A 10 29.44 -27.40 15.13
C ILE A 10 27.97 -27.74 14.79
N LEU A 11 27.26 -28.42 15.70
CA LEU A 11 25.85 -28.76 15.51
C LEU A 11 24.91 -27.57 15.70
N SER A 12 25.32 -26.53 16.44
CA SER A 12 24.50 -25.34 16.67
C SER A 12 24.53 -24.32 15.51
N ILE A 13 25.55 -24.36 14.66
CA ILE A 13 25.70 -23.43 13.51
C ILE A 13 24.59 -23.60 12.46
N PRO A 14 24.19 -24.80 12.03
CA PRO A 14 23.09 -24.94 11.05
C PRO A 14 21.70 -24.58 11.60
N LEU A 15 21.48 -24.58 12.91
CA LEU A 15 20.23 -24.16 13.53
C LEU A 15 20.00 -22.64 13.41
N LEU A 16 21.05 -21.85 13.29
CA LEU A 16 20.97 -20.39 13.12
C LEU A 16 20.76 -19.97 11.65
N ALA A 17 20.99 -20.90 10.70
CA ALA A 17 20.87 -20.62 9.28
C ALA A 17 19.41 -20.65 8.74
N PHE A 18 18.45 -21.08 9.53
CA PHE A 18 17.04 -21.19 9.14
C PHE A 18 16.16 -20.02 9.60
N VAL A 19 16.75 -18.88 9.96
CA VAL A 19 15.95 -17.66 10.10
C VAL A 19 15.70 -17.12 8.70
N SER A 20 14.75 -17.73 8.00
CA SER A 20 14.15 -17.12 6.83
C SER A 20 13.41 -15.88 7.33
N ALA A 21 13.95 -14.70 7.08
CA ALA A 21 13.22 -13.47 7.28
C ALA A 21 12.03 -13.49 6.29
N HIS A 22 10.85 -13.85 6.78
CA HIS A 22 9.65 -13.68 5.99
C HIS A 22 9.51 -12.19 5.68
N LYS A 23 9.80 -11.80 4.45
CA LYS A 23 9.44 -10.47 3.95
C LYS A 23 7.91 -10.42 3.88
N PHE A 24 7.32 -9.56 4.68
CA PHE A 24 5.89 -9.30 4.58
C PHE A 24 5.69 -8.19 3.54
N TYR A 25 5.19 -8.57 2.38
CA TYR A 25 4.77 -7.60 1.37
C TYR A 25 3.37 -7.10 1.70
N LEU A 26 3.28 -5.85 2.15
CA LEU A 26 2.06 -5.28 2.70
C LEU A 26 1.93 -3.80 2.34
N SER A 27 0.75 -3.39 1.91
CA SER A 27 0.33 -1.99 1.93
C SER A 27 -0.91 -1.81 2.79
N VAL A 28 -1.06 -0.62 3.38
CA VAL A 28 -2.23 -0.29 4.21
C VAL A 28 -2.84 1.02 3.71
N THR A 29 -4.06 0.95 3.22
CA THR A 29 -4.81 2.12 2.76
C THR A 29 -5.99 2.39 3.70
N GLN A 30 -6.09 3.62 4.17
CA GLN A 30 -7.24 4.12 4.94
C GLN A 30 -8.06 5.05 4.05
N ILE A 31 -9.38 4.82 4.00
CA ILE A 31 -10.35 5.65 3.29
C ILE A 31 -11.33 6.20 4.33
N GLN A 32 -11.36 7.51 4.48
CA GLN A 32 -12.20 8.21 5.45
C GLN A 32 -13.05 9.28 4.75
N TYR A 33 -14.33 9.38 5.14
CA TYR A 33 -15.16 10.48 4.70
C TYR A 33 -14.96 11.71 5.60
N ALA A 34 -14.66 12.84 4.97
CA ALA A 34 -14.56 14.15 5.59
C ALA A 34 -15.84 14.93 5.26
N GLU A 35 -16.74 15.02 6.24
CA GLU A 35 -18.09 15.57 6.04
C GLU A 35 -18.08 17.04 5.64
N LYS A 36 -17.21 17.85 6.26
CA LYS A 36 -17.09 19.28 5.98
C LYS A 36 -16.62 19.57 4.57
N GLU A 37 -15.69 18.76 4.08
CA GLU A 37 -15.07 18.85 2.76
C GLU A 37 -15.87 18.11 1.69
N GLN A 38 -16.88 17.33 2.10
CA GLN A 38 -17.65 16.44 1.22
C GLN A 38 -16.71 15.58 0.33
N SER A 39 -15.68 14.99 0.94
CA SER A 39 -14.65 14.25 0.23
C SER A 39 -14.31 12.93 0.90
N LEU A 40 -13.79 11.98 0.10
CA LEU A 40 -13.11 10.81 0.61
C LEU A 40 -11.62 11.11 0.68
N GLN A 41 -11.08 11.15 1.89
CA GLN A 41 -9.64 11.28 2.14
C GLN A 41 -9.02 9.90 2.22
N ILE A 42 -7.93 9.71 1.49
CA ILE A 42 -7.27 8.43 1.31
C ILE A 42 -5.81 8.58 1.69
N ILE A 43 -5.32 7.69 2.55
CA ILE A 43 -3.90 7.60 2.92
C ILE A 43 -3.45 6.18 2.63
N SER A 44 -2.55 6.02 1.67
CA SER A 44 -1.92 4.74 1.37
C SER A 44 -0.50 4.70 1.92
N ARG A 45 -0.20 3.69 2.73
CA ARG A 45 1.12 3.42 3.32
C ARG A 45 1.77 2.26 2.59
N ILE A 46 2.93 2.51 2.03
CA ILE A 46 3.67 1.55 1.21
C ILE A 46 5.12 1.57 1.71
N PHE A 47 5.79 0.43 1.78
CA PHE A 47 7.22 0.41 2.09
C PHE A 47 8.01 1.11 1.00
N ILE A 48 8.96 1.97 1.40
CA ILE A 48 9.74 2.79 0.48
C ILE A 48 10.50 1.91 -0.51
N ASN A 49 11.20 0.89 -0.01
CA ASN A 49 12.00 0.00 -0.85
C ASN A 49 11.15 -0.76 -1.89
N ASP A 50 9.96 -1.23 -1.48
CA ASP A 50 9.07 -1.98 -2.37
C ASP A 50 8.48 -1.07 -3.45
N LEU A 51 8.17 0.20 -3.10
CA LEU A 51 7.73 1.18 -4.07
C LEU A 51 8.84 1.59 -5.03
N GLU A 52 10.07 1.77 -4.56
CA GLU A 52 11.23 2.05 -5.41
C GLU A 52 11.48 0.93 -6.41
N GLU A 53 11.47 -0.33 -5.94
CA GLU A 53 11.69 -1.51 -6.76
C GLU A 53 10.72 -1.55 -7.94
N ILE A 54 9.41 -1.37 -7.69
CA ILE A 54 8.41 -1.40 -8.76
C ILE A 54 8.48 -0.17 -9.68
N LEU A 55 8.82 1.01 -9.15
CA LEU A 55 8.96 2.21 -9.98
C LEU A 55 10.18 2.08 -10.91
N GLU A 56 11.27 1.52 -10.42
CA GLU A 56 12.47 1.25 -11.21
C GLU A 56 12.19 0.18 -12.27
N GLU A 57 11.56 -0.93 -11.90
CA GLU A 57 11.19 -2.00 -12.84
C GLU A 57 10.28 -1.48 -13.96
N ARG A 58 9.27 -0.69 -13.61
CA ARG A 58 8.22 -0.26 -14.54
C ARG A 58 8.61 0.92 -15.42
N TYR A 59 9.39 1.84 -14.89
CA TYR A 59 9.75 3.09 -15.57
C TYR A 59 11.23 3.19 -15.93
N GLY A 60 12.07 2.26 -15.49
CA GLY A 60 13.51 2.28 -15.73
C GLY A 60 14.23 3.41 -14.98
N ILE A 61 13.63 3.96 -13.94
CA ILE A 61 14.12 5.12 -13.18
C ILE A 61 14.09 4.77 -11.69
N ASN A 62 15.26 4.76 -11.05
CA ASN A 62 15.30 4.70 -9.59
C ASN A 62 15.02 6.09 -9.01
N PRO A 63 13.90 6.29 -8.30
CA PRO A 63 13.53 7.61 -7.81
C PRO A 63 14.36 8.11 -6.63
N GLY A 64 15.11 7.24 -5.93
CA GLY A 64 15.92 7.57 -4.76
C GLY A 64 15.08 8.10 -3.58
N LEU A 65 13.89 7.53 -3.34
CA LEU A 65 12.90 8.00 -2.37
C LEU A 65 13.50 8.13 -0.96
N ALA A 66 13.11 9.18 -0.24
CA ALA A 66 13.57 9.49 1.12
C ALA A 66 15.10 9.68 1.25
N THR A 67 15.81 9.88 0.14
CA THR A 67 17.26 10.12 0.14
C THR A 67 17.61 11.53 -0.35
N LYS A 68 18.87 11.90 -0.22
CA LYS A 68 19.37 13.17 -0.77
C LYS A 68 19.43 13.19 -2.31
N ASN A 69 19.34 12.02 -2.92
CA ASN A 69 19.40 11.84 -4.37
C ASN A 69 18.00 11.66 -5.00
N GLU A 70 16.96 11.94 -4.23
CA GLU A 70 15.60 11.83 -4.72
C GLU A 70 15.36 12.78 -5.90
N ILE A 71 14.81 12.23 -6.99
CA ILE A 71 14.54 12.99 -8.21
C ILE A 71 13.35 13.94 -8.03
N GLU A 72 13.38 15.11 -8.69
CA GLU A 72 12.34 16.14 -8.54
C GLU A 72 10.94 15.66 -8.93
N ASN A 73 10.83 14.82 -9.98
CA ASN A 73 9.56 14.32 -10.48
C ASN A 73 9.11 12.97 -9.84
N SER A 74 9.67 12.62 -8.68
CA SER A 74 9.26 11.40 -7.95
C SER A 74 7.78 11.40 -7.58
N ASN A 75 7.17 12.57 -7.28
CA ASN A 75 5.73 12.69 -7.06
C ASN A 75 4.92 12.26 -8.28
N ASP A 76 5.31 12.69 -9.48
CA ASP A 76 4.61 12.38 -10.73
C ASP A 76 4.66 10.88 -11.03
N LEU A 77 5.80 10.23 -10.73
CA LEU A 77 5.94 8.78 -10.89
C LEU A 77 5.02 8.02 -9.93
N ILE A 78 4.97 8.45 -8.67
CA ILE A 78 4.11 7.83 -7.66
C ILE A 78 2.63 8.05 -8.01
N GLU A 79 2.22 9.26 -8.36
CA GLU A 79 0.86 9.57 -8.79
C GLU A 79 0.44 8.71 -9.99
N LYS A 80 1.31 8.65 -11.00
CA LYS A 80 1.08 7.83 -12.18
C LYS A 80 0.89 6.36 -11.81
N TYR A 81 1.77 5.81 -10.97
CA TYR A 81 1.68 4.45 -10.50
C TYR A 81 0.37 4.18 -9.76
N LEU A 82 0.04 5.01 -8.76
CA LEU A 82 -1.18 4.87 -7.97
C LEU A 82 -2.45 5.00 -8.82
N SER A 83 -2.46 5.89 -9.84
CA SER A 83 -3.60 6.07 -10.73
C SER A 83 -3.95 4.81 -11.55
N TYR A 84 -2.96 3.95 -11.82
CA TYR A 84 -3.19 2.66 -12.48
C TYR A 84 -3.62 1.57 -11.50
N HIS A 85 -3.05 1.56 -10.29
CA HIS A 85 -3.13 0.44 -9.35
C HIS A 85 -4.13 0.63 -8.21
N PHE A 86 -4.73 1.83 -8.10
CA PHE A 86 -5.74 2.12 -7.08
C PHE A 86 -6.93 2.82 -7.72
N LYS A 87 -8.11 2.22 -7.59
CA LYS A 87 -9.35 2.76 -8.18
C LYS A 87 -10.48 2.74 -7.16
N LEU A 88 -11.31 3.77 -7.21
CA LEU A 88 -12.55 3.86 -6.45
C LEU A 88 -13.75 3.96 -7.39
N ARG A 89 -14.80 3.20 -7.06
CA ARG A 89 -16.11 3.33 -7.70
C ARG A 89 -17.15 3.67 -6.66
N ILE A 90 -17.99 4.65 -6.97
CA ILE A 90 -19.14 5.03 -6.15
C ILE A 90 -20.38 4.73 -6.95
N ASN A 91 -21.29 3.90 -6.40
CA ASN A 91 -22.47 3.41 -7.09
C ASN A 91 -22.17 2.76 -8.47
N GLY A 92 -21.01 2.09 -8.56
CA GLY A 92 -20.53 1.46 -9.79
C GLY A 92 -19.79 2.40 -10.76
N GLU A 93 -19.81 3.71 -10.55
CA GLU A 93 -19.09 4.68 -11.38
C GLU A 93 -17.68 4.93 -10.89
N ASN A 94 -16.71 4.91 -11.80
CA ASN A 94 -15.33 5.24 -11.47
C ASN A 94 -15.19 6.70 -11.04
N LYS A 95 -14.56 6.93 -9.89
CA LYS A 95 -14.27 8.27 -9.36
C LYS A 95 -12.75 8.45 -9.24
N PRO A 96 -12.14 9.25 -10.13
CA PRO A 96 -10.73 9.52 -10.05
C PRO A 96 -10.40 10.29 -8.78
N PHE A 97 -9.27 10.01 -8.19
CA PHE A 97 -8.73 10.78 -7.08
C PHE A 97 -7.77 11.87 -7.59
N THR A 98 -7.57 12.88 -6.77
CA THR A 98 -6.48 13.84 -6.90
C THR A 98 -5.36 13.41 -5.95
N TYR A 99 -4.13 13.26 -6.45
CA TYR A 99 -2.96 13.06 -5.62
C TYR A 99 -2.57 14.39 -4.96
N ILE A 100 -2.41 14.39 -3.64
CA ILE A 100 -2.12 15.60 -2.85
C ILE A 100 -0.63 15.71 -2.60
N GLY A 101 0.05 14.56 -2.44
CA GLY A 101 1.46 14.50 -2.12
C GLY A 101 1.80 13.33 -1.22
N ARG A 102 2.98 13.37 -0.62
CA ARG A 102 3.46 12.30 0.26
C ARG A 102 4.21 12.83 1.48
N GLU A 103 4.41 11.94 2.42
CA GLU A 103 5.26 12.11 3.60
C GLU A 103 6.01 10.80 3.87
N TYR A 104 7.25 10.88 4.33
CA TYR A 104 8.03 9.72 4.76
C TYR A 104 7.96 9.57 6.28
N GLU A 105 7.72 8.35 6.73
CA GLU A 105 7.71 7.98 8.14
C GLU A 105 8.45 6.65 8.32
N ALA A 106 9.64 6.70 8.91
CA ALA A 106 10.55 5.56 9.00
C ALA A 106 10.82 4.92 7.62
N ASP A 107 10.41 3.68 7.40
CA ASP A 107 10.57 2.89 6.17
C ASP A 107 9.34 2.93 5.24
N VAL A 108 8.37 3.79 5.55
CA VAL A 108 7.08 3.87 4.85
C VAL A 108 6.90 5.24 4.19
N VAL A 109 6.39 5.25 2.97
CA VAL A 109 5.83 6.43 2.33
C VAL A 109 4.31 6.44 2.53
N LYS A 110 3.79 7.57 3.03
CA LYS A 110 2.36 7.88 3.11
C LYS A 110 1.98 8.71 1.90
N CYS A 111 1.15 8.16 1.03
CA CYS A 111 0.60 8.86 -0.14
C CYS A 111 -0.79 9.37 0.20
N TYR A 112 -1.01 10.65 0.02
CA TYR A 112 -2.28 11.34 0.30
C TYR A 112 -3.04 11.56 -1.00
N MET A 113 -4.29 11.11 -1.02
CA MET A 113 -5.20 11.23 -2.17
C MET A 113 -6.57 11.68 -1.71
N GLU A 114 -7.34 12.30 -2.59
CA GLU A 114 -8.68 12.79 -2.29
C GLU A 114 -9.64 12.61 -3.46
N VAL A 115 -10.88 12.20 -3.16
CA VAL A 115 -12.00 12.24 -4.10
C VAL A 115 -13.02 13.24 -3.60
N LYS A 116 -13.21 14.35 -4.33
CA LYS A 116 -14.08 15.47 -3.96
C LYS A 116 -15.54 15.29 -4.45
N ASN A 117 -16.41 16.17 -3.93
CA ASN A 117 -17.80 16.28 -4.32
C ASN A 117 -18.61 14.99 -4.08
N ILE A 118 -18.46 14.41 -2.89
CA ILE A 118 -19.15 13.20 -2.46
C ILE A 118 -20.33 13.57 -1.56
N ASP A 119 -21.56 13.47 -2.09
CA ASP A 119 -22.77 13.55 -1.28
C ASP A 119 -23.16 12.17 -0.75
N MET A 120 -22.80 11.89 0.49
CA MET A 120 -23.06 10.58 1.14
C MET A 120 -24.54 10.21 1.21
N ARG A 121 -25.48 11.16 1.04
CA ARG A 121 -26.92 10.88 1.00
C ARG A 121 -27.31 10.10 -0.26
N THR A 122 -26.51 10.19 -1.32
CA THR A 122 -26.75 9.52 -2.61
C THR A 122 -25.90 8.25 -2.79
N VAL A 123 -24.93 8.02 -1.88
CA VAL A 123 -24.02 6.88 -1.97
C VAL A 123 -24.70 5.62 -1.47
N LYS A 124 -24.81 4.62 -2.34
CA LYS A 124 -25.33 3.28 -2.03
C LYS A 124 -24.20 2.28 -1.82
N SER A 125 -23.08 2.47 -2.52
CA SER A 125 -21.91 1.61 -2.41
C SER A 125 -20.62 2.35 -2.74
N ILE A 126 -19.53 1.91 -2.11
CA ILE A 126 -18.17 2.31 -2.45
C ILE A 126 -17.37 1.01 -2.65
N GLU A 127 -16.82 0.86 -3.85
CA GLU A 127 -15.91 -0.23 -4.20
C GLU A 127 -14.50 0.32 -4.31
N VAL A 128 -13.54 -0.38 -3.72
CA VAL A 128 -12.11 -0.16 -3.93
C VAL A 128 -11.52 -1.32 -4.71
N GLU A 129 -10.68 -1.02 -5.67
CA GLU A 129 -9.80 -1.97 -6.36
C GLU A 129 -8.36 -1.54 -6.10
N SER A 130 -7.52 -2.43 -5.60
CA SER A 130 -6.12 -2.14 -5.32
C SER A 130 -5.23 -3.30 -5.76
N THR A 131 -4.45 -3.04 -6.79
CA THR A 131 -3.41 -3.93 -7.32
C THR A 131 -2.00 -3.42 -7.03
N ILE A 132 -1.86 -2.55 -6.01
CA ILE A 132 -0.57 -1.99 -5.60
C ILE A 132 0.41 -3.13 -5.31
N LEU A 133 1.57 -3.12 -5.97
CA LEU A 133 2.69 -4.07 -5.83
C LEU A 133 2.37 -5.53 -6.22
N PHE A 134 1.21 -5.84 -6.80
CA PHE A 134 0.88 -7.21 -7.24
C PHE A 134 1.69 -7.68 -8.45
N ASP A 135 2.29 -6.78 -9.19
CA ASP A 135 3.17 -7.07 -10.32
C ASP A 135 4.62 -7.36 -9.87
N ALA A 136 5.05 -6.81 -8.72
CA ALA A 136 6.37 -7.06 -8.17
C ALA A 136 6.40 -8.26 -7.21
N PHE A 137 5.35 -8.43 -6.39
CA PHE A 137 5.37 -9.41 -5.30
C PHE A 137 4.12 -10.30 -5.31
N GLU A 138 4.34 -11.61 -5.46
CA GLU A 138 3.25 -12.58 -5.54
C GLU A 138 2.47 -12.74 -4.23
N GLU A 139 3.16 -12.57 -3.08
CA GLU A 139 2.57 -12.65 -1.74
C GLU A 139 2.04 -11.31 -1.22
N GLN A 140 2.00 -10.26 -2.07
CA GLN A 140 1.52 -8.93 -1.67
C GLN A 140 0.09 -8.97 -1.14
N ARG A 141 -0.13 -8.25 -0.05
CA ARG A 141 -1.46 -8.03 0.54
C ARG A 141 -1.73 -6.54 0.67
N ASN A 142 -2.88 -6.10 0.17
CA ASN A 142 -3.32 -4.72 0.30
C ASN A 142 -4.46 -4.66 1.30
N ILE A 143 -4.21 -4.12 2.49
CA ILE A 143 -5.24 -3.93 3.51
C ILE A 143 -5.91 -2.59 3.27
N VAL A 144 -7.23 -2.59 3.12
CA VAL A 144 -8.01 -1.36 2.96
C VAL A 144 -8.99 -1.22 4.11
N HIS A 145 -8.87 -0.12 4.84
CA HIS A 145 -9.74 0.25 5.94
C HIS A 145 -10.69 1.37 5.53
N PHE A 146 -11.97 1.09 5.55
CA PHE A 146 -13.01 2.12 5.44
C PHE A 146 -13.42 2.65 6.81
N LYS A 147 -13.46 3.97 6.94
CA LYS A 147 -14.05 4.70 8.09
C LYS A 147 -14.96 5.78 7.54
N ILE A 148 -16.21 5.43 7.28
CA ILE A 148 -17.19 6.30 6.63
C ILE A 148 -18.41 6.41 7.52
N ASN A 149 -18.64 7.61 8.06
CA ASN A 149 -19.66 7.85 9.07
C ASN A 149 -19.49 6.88 10.26
N ASN A 150 -20.53 6.13 10.59
CA ASN A 150 -20.51 5.12 11.66
C ASN A 150 -20.08 3.73 11.18
N LYS A 151 -19.80 3.55 9.89
CA LYS A 151 -19.36 2.27 9.34
C LYS A 151 -17.85 2.15 9.33
N ARG A 152 -17.37 1.01 9.81
CA ARG A 152 -15.96 0.60 9.72
C ARG A 152 -15.91 -0.79 9.11
N LYS A 153 -15.13 -0.95 8.07
CA LYS A 153 -14.91 -2.25 7.42
C LYS A 153 -13.50 -2.32 6.88
N SER A 154 -12.91 -3.50 6.97
CA SER A 154 -11.58 -3.77 6.44
C SER A 154 -11.64 -4.90 5.43
N PHE A 155 -10.83 -4.79 4.38
CA PHE A 155 -10.63 -5.80 3.37
C PHE A 155 -9.15 -6.13 3.29
N ILE A 156 -8.83 -7.39 3.07
CA ILE A 156 -7.50 -7.85 2.68
C ILE A 156 -7.62 -8.25 1.22
N LEU A 157 -6.99 -7.46 0.36
CA LEU A 157 -7.00 -7.67 -1.08
C LEU A 157 -5.72 -8.41 -1.46
N VAL A 158 -5.87 -9.38 -2.32
CA VAL A 158 -4.81 -10.24 -2.87
C VAL A 158 -5.00 -10.34 -4.39
N LYS A 159 -4.03 -10.89 -5.09
CA LYS A 159 -4.01 -10.95 -6.56
C LYS A 159 -5.28 -11.58 -7.15
N GLU A 160 -5.82 -12.61 -6.49
CA GLU A 160 -7.04 -13.33 -6.93
C GLU A 160 -8.33 -12.61 -6.52
N ASN A 161 -8.25 -11.66 -5.57
CA ASN A 161 -9.40 -10.92 -5.04
C ASN A 161 -8.97 -9.49 -4.69
N ASP A 162 -8.84 -8.65 -5.69
CA ASP A 162 -8.29 -7.30 -5.65
C ASP A 162 -9.33 -6.20 -5.31
N LYS A 163 -10.59 -6.60 -4.98
CA LYS A 163 -11.70 -5.67 -4.76
C LYS A 163 -12.35 -5.82 -3.39
N GLY A 164 -12.77 -4.69 -2.85
CA GLY A 164 -13.56 -4.62 -1.63
C GLY A 164 -14.79 -3.74 -1.79
N LEU A 165 -15.98 -4.23 -1.48
CA LEU A 165 -17.25 -3.53 -1.61
C LEU A 165 -17.85 -3.21 -0.23
N LEU A 166 -18.13 -1.92 0.00
CA LEU A 166 -18.86 -1.40 1.16
C LEU A 166 -20.22 -0.89 0.70
N ASN A 167 -21.30 -1.49 1.20
CA ASN A 167 -22.69 -1.06 0.95
C ASN A 167 -23.21 -0.19 2.11
N PHE A 168 -24.09 0.77 1.80
CA PHE A 168 -24.71 1.72 2.73
C PHE A 168 -26.21 1.49 2.89
#